data_bd9e362b127c48b96ccfd424ab6d693b
#
_entry.id   bd9e362b127c48b96ccfd424ab6d693b
#
_cell.length_a   1.000
_cell.length_b   1.000
_cell.length_c   1.000
_cell.angle_alpha   90.00
_cell.angle_beta   90.00
_cell.angle_gamma   90.00
#
_symmetry.space_group_name_H-M   'P 1'
#
loop_
_entity.id
_entity.type
_entity.pdbx_description
1 polymer ?
#
loop_
_entity_poly.entity_id
_entity_poly.type
_entity_poly.pdbx_seq_one_letter_code
_entity_poly.pdbx_strand_id
1 'polypeptide(L)'
;GDVYKRQGWNYLMSTLPNSIILNYGDNDTFPLWNNQEIYGVRPDVRIMNTSYLGGEWYIDEMKTKANDAPGVPFSLPKSKYTFTNDWVPVDNRFDRAVDIKDVIEFVRSEDPRSKIKLSDGTMTDYIPTKRIALPVNKENAIASGIVAEKDRAQMVDTVYINLRKNSIDKTQLMILDMLANFDWKRPLYMTQVYILQDFGLMDYLQFDGYAYRFVPILTPVQNPWEIGRIDADYAAPLLKETFRYGNLADPRVYADYFIQYNLSASHARDAFARVAKELLRQDRAQEAVELLDMGLEKLPPSQIRFTDSNTYPFLEAYYAASAMGVEDAADKGDALLREYARTLIEYIEYYLRFDGVQGDMVSPIIDEKLDQLGDVYYLAVYAGRKEIIGEINAYYRSLGVEEENLVDVGDKPHQVDTTLIPRKDTAQ
;
A
#
# COMPACT_ATOMS: atom_id res chain seq x y z
N GLY A 1 -0.48 20.88 10.53
CA GLY A 1 0.03 20.13 11.70
C GLY A 1 -0.90 19.01 12.17
N ASP A 2 -2.21 19.23 12.29
CA ASP A 2 -3.12 18.21 12.88
C ASP A 2 -3.24 16.95 11.99
N VAL A 3 -3.28 17.09 10.68
CA VAL A 3 -3.39 15.96 9.74
C VAL A 3 -2.19 15.04 9.86
N TYR A 4 -0.96 15.57 9.87
CA TYR A 4 0.26 14.78 10.04
C TYR A 4 0.29 14.02 11.36
N LYS A 5 -0.14 14.69 12.45
CA LYS A 5 -0.25 14.04 13.75
C LYS A 5 -1.22 12.86 13.71
N ARG A 6 -2.38 13.02 13.04
CA ARG A 6 -3.38 11.95 12.92
C ARG A 6 -2.87 10.80 12.04
N GLN A 7 -2.14 11.11 10.98
CA GLN A 7 -1.47 10.10 10.15
C GLN A 7 -0.52 9.24 10.99
N GLY A 8 0.39 9.87 11.75
CA GLY A 8 1.30 9.13 12.63
C GLY A 8 0.55 8.29 13.67
N TRP A 9 -0.55 8.82 14.23
CA TRP A 9 -1.45 8.06 15.09
C TRP A 9 -2.00 6.83 14.37
N ASN A 10 -2.55 6.97 13.18
CA ASN A 10 -3.19 5.88 12.44
C ASN A 10 -2.18 4.79 12.07
N TYR A 11 -0.97 5.16 11.64
CA TYR A 11 0.10 4.19 11.39
C TYR A 11 0.46 3.38 12.65
N LEU A 12 0.66 4.05 13.79
CA LEU A 12 0.99 3.37 15.05
C LEU A 12 -0.16 2.47 15.53
N MET A 13 -1.39 2.94 15.39
CA MET A 13 -2.57 2.18 15.81
C MET A 13 -2.93 1.03 14.85
N SER A 14 -2.43 1.03 13.61
CA SER A 14 -2.53 -0.12 12.71
C SER A 14 -1.73 -1.32 13.20
N THR A 15 -0.69 -1.08 14.00
CA THR A 15 0.28 -2.11 14.34
C THR A 15 -0.13 -2.94 15.55
N LEU A 16 0.18 -4.23 15.50
CA LEU A 16 0.08 -5.13 16.64
C LEU A 16 1.06 -4.74 17.76
N PRO A 17 0.87 -5.20 18.99
CA PRO A 17 1.79 -4.92 20.09
C PRO A 17 3.23 -5.34 19.78
N ASN A 18 4.18 -4.55 20.28
CA ASN A 18 5.61 -4.83 20.21
C ASN A 18 6.19 -4.94 18.78
N SER A 19 5.55 -4.30 17.82
CA SER A 19 5.92 -4.35 16.39
C SER A 19 7.21 -3.59 16.10
N ILE A 20 7.79 -3.90 14.93
CA ILE A 20 8.73 -3.04 14.22
C ILE A 20 7.99 -2.45 13.03
N ILE A 21 8.05 -1.12 12.85
CA ILE A 21 7.49 -0.44 11.68
C ILE A 21 8.60 0.19 10.85
N LEU A 22 8.75 -0.29 9.62
CA LEU A 22 9.65 0.28 8.61
C LEU A 22 8.96 1.47 7.94
N ASN A 23 9.67 2.57 7.86
CA ASN A 23 9.20 3.76 7.18
C ASN A 23 10.33 4.37 6.33
N TYR A 24 10.00 5.33 5.48
CA TYR A 24 10.95 5.93 4.57
C TYR A 24 10.75 7.44 4.48
N GLY A 25 11.84 8.18 4.68
CA GLY A 25 11.83 9.64 4.57
C GLY A 25 11.15 10.36 5.74
N ASP A 26 11.16 11.67 5.67
CA ASP A 26 10.76 12.55 6.77
C ASP A 26 9.25 12.59 6.99
N ASN A 27 8.49 12.55 5.91
CA ASN A 27 7.02 12.66 5.94
C ASN A 27 6.34 11.51 6.68
N ASP A 28 6.93 10.31 6.61
CA ASP A 28 6.44 9.16 7.37
C ASP A 28 7.00 9.17 8.80
N THR A 29 8.29 9.51 8.95
CA THR A 29 9.03 9.35 10.21
C THR A 29 8.63 10.38 11.27
N PHE A 30 8.60 11.66 10.93
CA PHE A 30 8.35 12.71 11.92
C PHE A 30 6.97 12.66 12.55
N PRO A 31 5.89 12.34 11.81
CA PRO A 31 4.60 12.11 12.44
C PRO A 31 4.58 10.93 13.42
N LEU A 32 5.32 9.86 13.13
CA LEU A 32 5.45 8.70 14.03
C LEU A 32 6.22 9.10 15.30
N TRP A 33 7.40 9.71 15.17
CA TRP A 33 8.20 10.17 16.30
C TRP A 33 7.44 11.21 17.14
N ASN A 34 6.76 12.16 16.50
CA ASN A 34 5.97 13.14 17.23
C ASN A 34 4.89 12.48 18.12
N ASN A 35 4.17 11.48 17.59
CA ASN A 35 3.18 10.76 18.37
C ASN A 35 3.82 9.96 19.51
N GLN A 36 4.94 9.32 19.26
CA GLN A 36 5.60 8.46 20.25
C GLN A 36 6.31 9.28 21.33
N GLU A 37 7.15 10.25 20.95
CA GLU A 37 8.01 10.98 21.87
C GLU A 37 7.28 12.10 22.63
N ILE A 38 6.29 12.75 22.02
CA ILE A 38 5.57 13.85 22.63
C ILE A 38 4.29 13.40 23.32
N TYR A 39 3.58 12.44 22.72
CA TYR A 39 2.26 12.03 23.21
C TYR A 39 2.23 10.64 23.83
N GLY A 40 3.36 9.91 23.87
CA GLY A 40 3.46 8.57 24.45
C GLY A 40 2.62 7.51 23.73
N VAL A 41 2.34 7.71 22.45
CA VAL A 41 1.51 6.79 21.67
C VAL A 41 2.34 5.60 21.24
N ARG A 42 1.95 4.39 21.64
CA ARG A 42 2.58 3.12 21.26
C ARG A 42 4.11 3.10 21.48
N PRO A 43 4.58 3.35 22.71
CA PRO A 43 6.02 3.30 23.05
C PRO A 43 6.61 1.88 22.90
N ASP A 44 5.77 0.87 22.74
CA ASP A 44 6.12 -0.52 22.48
C ASP A 44 6.52 -0.80 21.02
N VAL A 45 6.23 0.12 20.08
CA VAL A 45 6.52 -0.04 18.65
C VAL A 45 7.89 0.53 18.32
N ARG A 46 8.76 -0.26 17.68
CA ARG A 46 10.06 0.23 17.21
C ARG A 46 9.93 0.87 15.83
N ILE A 47 10.07 2.16 15.76
CA ILE A 47 10.09 2.92 14.50
C ILE A 47 11.49 2.81 13.90
N MET A 48 11.59 2.38 12.64
CA MET A 48 12.85 2.24 11.92
C MET A 48 12.79 2.92 10.55
N ASN A 49 13.46 4.06 10.42
CA ASN A 49 13.57 4.76 9.14
C ASN A 49 14.63 4.11 8.25
N THR A 50 14.20 3.48 7.16
CA THR A 50 15.09 2.78 6.24
C THR A 50 16.04 3.72 5.49
N SER A 51 15.71 5.01 5.33
CA SER A 51 16.62 6.00 4.72
C SER A 51 17.90 6.22 5.55
N TYR A 52 17.86 5.95 6.86
CA TYR A 52 19.00 6.17 7.76
C TYR A 52 19.83 4.90 7.99
N LEU A 53 19.37 3.73 7.55
CA LEU A 53 20.11 2.46 7.72
C LEU A 53 21.42 2.37 6.93
N GLY A 54 21.68 3.29 6.01
CA GLY A 54 23.00 3.46 5.42
C GLY A 54 24.06 4.00 6.40
N GLY A 55 23.62 4.63 7.51
CA GLY A 55 24.48 5.22 8.54
C GLY A 55 24.75 4.26 9.70
N GLU A 56 26.04 4.05 10.03
CA GLU A 56 26.45 3.16 11.13
C GLU A 56 25.86 3.59 12.48
N TRP A 57 25.80 4.90 12.74
CA TRP A 57 25.25 5.45 13.97
C TRP A 57 23.80 5.04 14.19
N TYR A 58 23.01 5.01 13.12
CA TYR A 58 21.60 4.64 13.19
C TYR A 58 21.42 3.12 13.38
N ILE A 59 22.28 2.31 12.74
CA ILE A 59 22.27 0.86 12.96
C ILE A 59 22.61 0.56 14.44
N ASP A 60 23.62 1.23 15.01
CA ASP A 60 23.96 1.09 16.42
C ASP A 60 22.80 1.50 17.34
N GLU A 61 22.11 2.61 17.03
CA GLU A 61 20.92 3.05 17.75
C GLU A 61 19.77 2.03 17.66
N MET A 62 19.53 1.48 16.47
CA MET A 62 18.46 0.48 16.29
C MET A 62 18.69 -0.81 17.08
N LYS A 63 19.93 -1.17 17.39
CA LYS A 63 20.27 -2.34 18.25
C LYS A 63 19.87 -2.14 19.70
N THR A 64 19.65 -0.91 20.14
CA THR A 64 19.33 -0.60 21.52
C THR A 64 17.83 -0.50 21.76
N LYS A 65 17.41 -0.71 23.02
CA LYS A 65 16.03 -0.46 23.43
C LYS A 65 15.72 1.05 23.34
N ALA A 66 14.53 1.40 22.81
CA ALA A 66 14.02 2.76 22.87
C ALA A 66 12.59 2.74 23.41
N ASN A 67 12.28 3.61 24.36
CA ASN A 67 11.02 3.59 25.10
C ASN A 67 10.76 2.18 25.68
N ASP A 68 9.62 1.57 25.36
CA ASP A 68 9.30 0.19 25.75
C ASP A 68 9.67 -0.84 24.67
N ALA A 69 10.05 -0.38 23.47
CA ALA A 69 10.37 -1.23 22.34
C ALA A 69 11.78 -1.82 22.43
N PRO A 70 11.94 -3.15 22.37
CA PRO A 70 13.24 -3.77 22.24
C PRO A 70 13.98 -3.32 20.98
N GLY A 71 15.33 -3.44 20.98
CA GLY A 71 16.12 -3.20 19.78
C GLY A 71 15.71 -4.10 18.61
N VAL A 72 16.06 -3.66 17.42
CA VAL A 72 15.93 -4.46 16.19
C VAL A 72 16.91 -5.62 16.25
N PRO A 73 16.55 -6.83 15.87
CA PRO A 73 17.38 -8.03 16.03
C PRO A 73 18.50 -8.13 14.98
N PHE A 74 19.31 -7.09 14.85
CA PHE A 74 20.51 -7.11 14.02
C PHE A 74 21.61 -7.96 14.66
N SER A 75 22.21 -8.84 13.87
CA SER A 75 23.25 -9.76 14.33
C SER A 75 24.63 -9.50 13.74
N LEU A 76 24.73 -8.77 12.64
CA LEU A 76 26.02 -8.46 12.02
C LEU A 76 26.88 -7.60 12.95
N PRO A 77 28.19 -7.93 13.07
CA PRO A 77 29.13 -7.14 13.86
C PRO A 77 29.41 -5.79 13.21
N LYS A 78 29.85 -4.83 14.00
CA LYS A 78 30.11 -3.44 13.55
C LYS A 78 31.05 -3.38 12.34
N SER A 79 32.04 -4.27 12.26
CA SER A 79 32.99 -4.37 11.14
C SER A 79 32.30 -4.64 9.78
N LYS A 80 31.04 -5.10 9.77
CA LYS A 80 30.30 -5.39 8.54
C LYS A 80 29.41 -4.24 8.05
N TYR A 81 29.32 -3.14 8.79
CA TYR A 81 28.54 -1.96 8.36
C TYR A 81 29.24 -0.61 8.62
N THR A 82 30.44 -0.61 9.25
CA THR A 82 31.25 0.59 9.42
C THR A 82 32.26 0.70 8.29
N PHE A 83 32.14 1.72 7.46
CA PHE A 83 32.99 2.00 6.29
C PHE A 83 33.12 0.83 5.30
N THR A 84 32.24 -0.15 5.40
CA THR A 84 32.21 -1.35 4.54
C THR A 84 30.79 -1.64 4.11
N ASN A 85 30.67 -2.44 3.05
CA ASN A 85 29.37 -2.94 2.59
C ASN A 85 28.33 -1.85 2.27
N ASP A 86 28.75 -0.64 1.83
CA ASP A 86 27.83 0.32 1.25
C ASP A 86 27.14 -0.27 0.02
N TRP A 87 27.88 -1.13 -0.70
CA TRP A 87 27.42 -1.97 -1.80
C TRP A 87 27.93 -3.39 -1.62
N VAL A 88 27.00 -4.36 -1.66
CA VAL A 88 27.30 -5.78 -1.54
C VAL A 88 26.94 -6.47 -2.85
N PRO A 89 27.91 -6.98 -3.60
CA PRO A 89 27.63 -7.74 -4.83
C PRO A 89 26.77 -8.96 -4.54
N VAL A 90 25.93 -9.34 -5.52
CA VAL A 90 25.17 -10.59 -5.52
C VAL A 90 25.75 -11.48 -6.62
N ASP A 91 26.48 -12.51 -6.23
CA ASP A 91 27.06 -13.50 -7.14
C ASP A 91 26.31 -14.83 -7.00
N ASN A 92 25.39 -15.07 -7.94
CA ASN A 92 24.48 -16.20 -7.88
C ASN A 92 25.20 -17.54 -8.18
N ARG A 93 25.82 -18.13 -7.19
CA ARG A 93 26.58 -19.39 -7.30
C ARG A 93 25.73 -20.63 -7.10
N PHE A 94 24.51 -20.49 -6.60
CA PHE A 94 23.61 -21.60 -6.29
C PHE A 94 22.28 -21.46 -7.03
N ASP A 95 21.87 -22.49 -7.75
CA ASP A 95 20.57 -22.55 -8.42
C ASP A 95 19.41 -22.84 -7.45
N ARG A 96 19.72 -23.18 -6.20
CA ARG A 96 18.73 -23.43 -5.14
C ARG A 96 18.61 -22.25 -4.20
N ALA A 97 17.49 -22.19 -3.50
CA ALA A 97 17.34 -21.27 -2.38
C ALA A 97 18.28 -21.66 -1.23
N VAL A 98 18.90 -20.67 -0.60
CA VAL A 98 19.77 -20.83 0.57
C VAL A 98 19.07 -20.23 1.78
N ASP A 99 19.16 -20.89 2.93
CA ASP A 99 18.60 -20.37 4.18
C ASP A 99 19.17 -18.99 4.50
N ILE A 100 18.31 -18.08 4.91
CA ILE A 100 18.68 -16.69 5.18
C ILE A 100 19.76 -16.59 6.27
N LYS A 101 19.74 -17.47 7.27
CA LYS A 101 20.78 -17.50 8.33
C LYS A 101 22.13 -17.89 7.77
N ASP A 102 22.16 -18.87 6.86
CA ASP A 102 23.39 -19.28 6.18
C ASP A 102 23.96 -18.15 5.31
N VAL A 103 23.08 -17.39 4.64
CA VAL A 103 23.50 -16.21 3.87
C VAL A 103 24.11 -15.14 4.77
N ILE A 104 23.51 -14.84 5.91
CA ILE A 104 24.06 -13.85 6.85
C ILE A 104 25.35 -14.33 7.51
N GLU A 105 25.44 -15.61 7.88
CA GLU A 105 26.69 -16.20 8.39
C GLU A 105 27.80 -16.17 7.33
N PHE A 106 27.48 -16.39 6.06
CA PHE A 106 28.45 -16.27 4.98
C PHE A 106 29.00 -14.84 4.85
N VAL A 107 28.14 -13.82 4.92
CA VAL A 107 28.57 -12.40 4.92
C VAL A 107 29.37 -12.06 6.18
N ARG A 108 28.96 -12.60 7.33
CA ARG A 108 29.68 -12.41 8.62
C ARG A 108 31.09 -12.97 8.59
N SER A 109 31.31 -14.06 7.86
CA SER A 109 32.57 -14.79 7.81
C SER A 109 33.74 -13.92 7.32
N GLU A 110 34.91 -14.09 7.95
CA GLU A 110 36.18 -13.52 7.50
C GLU A 110 37.01 -14.50 6.67
N ASP A 111 36.50 -15.69 6.37
CA ASP A 111 37.15 -16.65 5.48
C ASP A 111 37.34 -16.03 4.09
N PRO A 112 38.53 -16.07 3.49
CA PRO A 112 38.76 -15.55 2.13
C PRO A 112 37.79 -16.11 1.05
N ARG A 113 37.25 -17.30 1.27
CA ARG A 113 36.25 -17.92 0.38
C ARG A 113 34.89 -17.22 0.42
N SER A 114 34.60 -16.44 1.48
CA SER A 114 33.40 -15.63 1.61
C SER A 114 33.57 -14.22 1.04
N LYS A 115 34.69 -13.95 0.36
CA LYS A 115 34.98 -12.66 -0.27
C LYS A 115 35.01 -12.81 -1.78
N ILE A 116 34.71 -11.71 -2.47
CA ILE A 116 34.85 -11.60 -3.92
C ILE A 116 35.82 -10.45 -4.25
N LYS A 117 36.64 -10.64 -5.27
CA LYS A 117 37.56 -9.61 -5.74
C LYS A 117 36.86 -8.70 -6.74
N LEU A 118 36.82 -7.41 -6.47
CA LEU A 118 36.31 -6.40 -7.38
C LEU A 118 37.32 -6.06 -8.50
N SER A 119 36.88 -5.29 -9.49
CA SER A 119 37.70 -4.90 -10.63
C SER A 119 38.90 -4.01 -10.25
N ASP A 120 38.81 -3.28 -9.16
CA ASP A 120 39.91 -2.47 -8.58
C ASP A 120 40.90 -3.28 -7.72
N GLY A 121 40.65 -4.57 -7.56
CA GLY A 121 41.47 -5.48 -6.76
C GLY A 121 41.05 -5.61 -5.30
N THR A 122 40.08 -4.82 -4.84
CA THR A 122 39.55 -4.86 -3.46
C THR A 122 38.80 -6.17 -3.20
N MET A 123 38.99 -6.74 -2.02
CA MET A 123 38.19 -7.89 -1.56
C MET A 123 37.00 -7.37 -0.75
N THR A 124 35.79 -7.83 -1.08
CA THR A 124 34.57 -7.41 -0.39
C THR A 124 33.66 -8.61 -0.06
N ASP A 125 32.77 -8.43 0.90
CA ASP A 125 31.68 -9.37 1.16
C ASP A 125 30.74 -9.46 -0.05
N TYR A 126 30.02 -10.57 -0.20
CA TYR A 126 29.01 -10.73 -1.25
C TYR A 126 27.89 -11.67 -0.80
N ILE A 127 26.75 -11.56 -1.45
CA ILE A 127 25.63 -12.48 -1.29
C ILE A 127 25.78 -13.62 -2.32
N PRO A 128 25.84 -14.90 -1.89
CA PRO A 128 26.20 -16.01 -2.77
C PRO A 128 25.01 -16.55 -3.59
N THR A 129 23.82 -15.99 -3.45
CA THR A 129 22.60 -16.43 -4.13
C THR A 129 21.62 -15.29 -4.34
N LYS A 130 20.83 -15.38 -5.41
CA LYS A 130 19.67 -14.48 -5.61
C LYS A 130 18.39 -14.98 -4.97
N ARG A 131 18.32 -16.25 -4.59
CA ARG A 131 17.14 -16.87 -3.99
C ARG A 131 17.42 -17.29 -2.56
N ILE A 132 16.77 -16.62 -1.63
CA ILE A 132 16.98 -16.80 -0.19
C ILE A 132 15.69 -17.39 0.40
N ALA A 133 15.83 -18.41 1.25
CA ALA A 133 14.72 -19.03 1.96
C ALA A 133 14.61 -18.44 3.38
N LEU A 134 13.46 -17.90 3.72
CA LEU A 134 13.09 -17.50 5.08
C LEU A 134 12.10 -18.52 5.65
N PRO A 135 12.52 -19.46 6.50
CA PRO A 135 11.63 -20.43 7.11
C PRO A 135 10.55 -19.75 7.97
N VAL A 136 9.35 -20.33 7.97
CA VAL A 136 8.22 -19.83 8.75
C VAL A 136 8.06 -20.62 10.02
N ASN A 137 8.19 -19.95 11.16
CA ASN A 137 7.79 -20.51 12.45
C ASN A 137 6.30 -20.20 12.69
N LYS A 138 5.44 -21.14 12.28
CA LYS A 138 3.97 -20.96 12.31
C LYS A 138 3.45 -20.73 13.73
N GLU A 139 4.03 -21.40 14.73
CA GLU A 139 3.62 -21.23 16.12
C GLU A 139 3.94 -19.81 16.63
N ASN A 140 5.13 -19.31 16.33
CA ASN A 140 5.47 -17.93 16.67
C ASN A 140 4.60 -16.92 15.92
N ALA A 141 4.33 -17.14 14.63
CA ALA A 141 3.50 -16.25 13.83
C ALA A 141 2.07 -16.12 14.38
N ILE A 142 1.51 -17.19 14.90
CA ILE A 142 0.20 -17.19 15.58
C ILE A 142 0.32 -16.53 16.96
N ALA A 143 1.29 -16.96 17.78
CA ALA A 143 1.45 -16.46 19.14
C ALA A 143 1.72 -14.94 19.21
N SER A 144 2.39 -14.38 18.19
CA SER A 144 2.64 -12.93 18.06
C SER A 144 1.48 -12.16 17.41
N GLY A 145 0.44 -12.86 16.94
CA GLY A 145 -0.68 -12.25 16.22
C GLY A 145 -0.38 -11.85 14.77
N ILE A 146 0.82 -12.19 14.23
CA ILE A 146 1.17 -11.91 12.83
C ILE A 146 0.13 -12.54 11.90
N VAL A 147 -0.35 -13.72 12.22
CA VAL A 147 -1.45 -14.40 11.52
C VAL A 147 -2.53 -14.75 12.53
N ALA A 148 -3.79 -14.48 12.21
CA ALA A 148 -4.92 -14.93 13.01
C ALA A 148 -5.07 -16.45 12.97
N GLU A 149 -5.53 -17.09 14.06
CA GLU A 149 -5.68 -18.55 14.11
C GLU A 149 -6.58 -19.11 12.99
N LYS A 150 -7.60 -18.35 12.59
CA LYS A 150 -8.49 -18.70 11.46
C LYS A 150 -7.76 -18.89 10.12
N ASP A 151 -6.61 -18.23 9.97
CA ASP A 151 -5.81 -18.22 8.73
C ASP A 151 -4.60 -19.17 8.79
N ARG A 152 -4.42 -19.94 9.89
CA ARG A 152 -3.29 -20.86 10.08
C ARG A 152 -3.04 -21.78 8.88
N ALA A 153 -4.10 -22.30 8.28
CA ALA A 153 -3.99 -23.22 7.14
C ALA A 153 -3.47 -22.56 5.85
N GLN A 154 -3.51 -21.24 5.75
CA GLN A 154 -3.05 -20.49 4.58
C GLN A 154 -1.54 -20.18 4.65
N MET A 155 -0.89 -20.39 5.81
CA MET A 155 0.52 -20.10 5.98
C MET A 155 1.39 -21.05 5.15
N VAL A 156 2.35 -20.47 4.42
CA VAL A 156 3.43 -21.22 3.77
C VAL A 156 4.46 -21.70 4.79
N ASP A 157 5.25 -22.72 4.43
CA ASP A 157 6.35 -23.20 5.29
C ASP A 157 7.63 -22.36 5.10
N THR A 158 7.75 -21.68 3.96
CA THR A 158 8.92 -20.87 3.62
C THR A 158 8.48 -19.68 2.76
N VAL A 159 8.95 -18.48 3.13
CA VAL A 159 8.88 -17.30 2.29
C VAL A 159 10.16 -17.21 1.49
N TYR A 160 10.05 -16.96 0.18
CA TYR A 160 11.21 -16.83 -0.69
C TYR A 160 11.49 -15.37 -1.02
N ILE A 161 12.71 -14.92 -0.69
CA ILE A 161 13.26 -13.63 -1.08
C ILE A 161 13.96 -13.82 -2.42
N ASN A 162 13.64 -12.98 -3.40
CA ASN A 162 14.20 -13.02 -4.72
C ASN A 162 14.89 -11.70 -5.07
N LEU A 163 16.21 -11.66 -4.96
CA LEU A 163 17.02 -10.48 -5.29
C LEU A 163 17.08 -10.30 -6.80
N ARG A 164 16.49 -9.23 -7.30
CA ARG A 164 16.43 -8.95 -8.75
C ARG A 164 17.74 -8.33 -9.28
N LYS A 165 18.42 -7.55 -8.45
CA LYS A 165 19.65 -6.83 -8.78
C LYS A 165 20.91 -7.68 -8.58
N ASN A 166 22.02 -7.26 -9.18
CA ASN A 166 23.34 -7.89 -8.99
C ASN A 166 24.14 -7.28 -7.83
N SER A 167 23.51 -6.40 -7.07
CA SER A 167 24.03 -5.85 -5.82
C SER A 167 22.87 -5.40 -4.94
N ILE A 168 23.14 -5.36 -3.63
CA ILE A 168 22.28 -4.74 -2.64
C ILE A 168 23.07 -3.63 -1.93
N ASP A 169 22.36 -2.65 -1.37
CA ASP A 169 22.97 -1.63 -0.53
C ASP A 169 23.02 -2.07 0.95
N LYS A 170 23.67 -1.25 1.78
CA LYS A 170 23.77 -1.49 3.22
C LYS A 170 22.40 -1.58 3.90
N THR A 171 21.46 -0.74 3.52
CA THR A 171 20.07 -0.77 4.05
C THR A 171 19.43 -2.13 3.79
N GLN A 172 19.56 -2.63 2.57
CA GLN A 172 19.02 -3.93 2.17
C GLN A 172 19.73 -5.08 2.89
N LEU A 173 21.06 -4.98 3.09
CA LEU A 173 21.81 -5.96 3.88
C LEU A 173 21.31 -6.01 5.34
N MET A 174 21.09 -4.86 5.96
CA MET A 174 20.58 -4.81 7.33
C MET A 174 19.14 -5.32 7.45
N ILE A 175 18.29 -5.09 6.44
CA ILE A 175 16.96 -5.69 6.40
C ILE A 175 17.05 -7.22 6.31
N LEU A 176 17.95 -7.77 5.48
CA LEU A 176 18.18 -9.22 5.44
C LEU A 176 18.69 -9.77 6.78
N ASP A 177 19.60 -9.08 7.46
CA ASP A 177 20.09 -9.46 8.79
C ASP A 177 18.94 -9.45 9.81
N MET A 178 18.08 -8.44 9.81
CA MET A 178 16.89 -8.39 10.65
C MET A 178 15.97 -9.60 10.37
N LEU A 179 15.68 -9.89 9.10
CA LEU A 179 14.82 -11.00 8.72
C LEU A 179 15.42 -12.36 9.09
N ALA A 180 16.73 -12.52 9.06
CA ALA A 180 17.43 -13.74 9.50
C ALA A 180 17.21 -14.04 11.00
N ASN A 181 16.98 -13.00 11.80
CA ASN A 181 16.77 -13.09 13.25
C ASN A 181 15.34 -12.82 13.69
N PHE A 182 14.43 -12.66 12.75
CA PHE A 182 13.04 -12.28 12.94
C PHE A 182 12.23 -13.36 13.68
N ASP A 183 12.42 -14.64 13.31
CA ASP A 183 11.79 -15.84 13.88
C ASP A 183 10.26 -15.70 14.10
N TRP A 184 9.62 -14.77 13.40
CA TRP A 184 8.17 -14.49 13.45
C TRP A 184 7.63 -14.14 14.86
N LYS A 185 8.51 -13.63 15.75
CA LYS A 185 8.15 -13.31 17.15
C LYS A 185 7.64 -11.88 17.34
N ARG A 186 8.05 -10.97 16.46
CA ARG A 186 7.63 -9.57 16.49
C ARG A 186 6.98 -9.21 15.18
N PRO A 187 5.77 -8.63 15.17
CA PRO A 187 5.15 -8.20 13.92
C PRO A 187 6.01 -7.15 13.21
N LEU A 188 6.16 -7.33 11.92
CA LEU A 188 6.88 -6.40 11.05
C LEU A 188 5.87 -5.68 10.16
N TYR A 189 5.92 -4.38 10.22
CA TYR A 189 5.07 -3.48 9.43
C TYR A 189 5.90 -2.56 8.55
N MET A 190 5.27 -1.97 7.56
CA MET A 190 5.85 -0.91 6.73
C MET A 190 4.79 0.12 6.35
N THR A 191 5.21 1.37 6.21
CA THR A 191 4.36 2.46 5.73
C THR A 191 4.22 2.43 4.22
N GLN A 192 5.23 1.91 3.52
CA GLN A 192 5.33 1.91 2.06
C GLN A 192 5.73 0.52 1.55
N VAL A 193 4.98 -0.01 0.59
CA VAL A 193 5.19 -1.36 0.04
C VAL A 193 6.54 -1.52 -0.68
N TYR A 194 7.07 -0.46 -1.29
CA TYR A 194 8.31 -0.52 -2.05
C TYR A 194 9.55 -0.83 -1.19
N ILE A 195 9.47 -0.66 0.13
CA ILE A 195 10.57 -1.03 1.05
C ILE A 195 10.97 -2.51 0.88
N LEU A 196 9.99 -3.39 0.60
CA LEU A 196 10.22 -4.82 0.38
C LEU A 196 10.17 -5.24 -1.11
N GLN A 197 9.98 -4.31 -2.03
CA GLN A 197 9.84 -4.61 -3.47
C GLN A 197 11.07 -5.27 -4.05
N ASP A 198 12.26 -4.78 -3.73
CA ASP A 198 13.53 -5.31 -4.24
C ASP A 198 13.83 -6.74 -3.74
N PHE A 199 13.14 -7.17 -2.68
CA PHE A 199 13.21 -8.53 -2.13
C PHE A 199 12.17 -9.48 -2.74
N GLY A 200 11.24 -8.98 -3.56
CA GLY A 200 10.14 -9.77 -4.11
C GLY A 200 9.11 -10.22 -3.07
N LEU A 201 8.92 -9.43 -2.00
CA LEU A 201 8.08 -9.80 -0.85
C LEU A 201 6.69 -9.13 -0.85
N MET A 202 6.31 -8.44 -1.92
CA MET A 202 5.02 -7.74 -1.99
C MET A 202 3.82 -8.68 -1.92
N ASP A 203 3.99 -9.93 -2.36
CA ASP A 203 2.95 -10.97 -2.29
C ASP A 203 2.70 -11.50 -0.86
N TYR A 204 3.49 -11.07 0.13
CA TYR A 204 3.40 -11.50 1.52
C TYR A 204 2.98 -10.35 2.45
N LEU A 205 2.17 -9.44 1.95
CA LEU A 205 1.68 -8.29 2.70
C LEU A 205 0.20 -8.43 3.05
N GLN A 206 -0.17 -7.91 4.22
CA GLN A 206 -1.55 -7.67 4.64
C GLN A 206 -1.72 -6.18 4.92
N PHE A 207 -2.75 -5.58 4.35
CA PHE A 207 -3.10 -4.18 4.56
C PHE A 207 -4.01 -4.03 5.77
N ASP A 208 -3.52 -3.37 6.81
CA ASP A 208 -4.23 -3.14 8.06
C ASP A 208 -4.79 -1.70 8.16
N GLY A 209 -5.30 -1.19 7.07
CA GLY A 209 -5.98 0.11 6.99
C GLY A 209 -5.05 1.31 6.75
N TYR A 210 -3.85 1.35 7.31
CA TYR A 210 -2.82 2.37 7.05
C TYR A 210 -1.44 1.76 6.80
N ALA A 211 -1.04 0.78 7.60
CA ALA A 211 0.24 0.10 7.46
C ALA A 211 0.07 -1.26 6.81
N TYR A 212 1.15 -1.76 6.22
CA TYR A 212 1.23 -3.10 5.66
C TYR A 212 1.97 -4.01 6.61
N ARG A 213 1.37 -5.12 7.00
CA ARG A 213 1.97 -6.17 7.83
C ARG A 213 2.60 -7.24 6.96
N PHE A 214 3.82 -7.63 7.28
CA PHE A 214 4.48 -8.78 6.66
C PHE A 214 3.92 -10.08 7.26
N VAL A 215 3.32 -10.91 6.40
CA VAL A 215 2.64 -12.16 6.80
C VAL A 215 3.12 -13.32 5.94
N PRO A 216 3.24 -14.54 6.49
CA PRO A 216 3.66 -15.72 5.73
C PRO A 216 2.48 -16.37 4.99
N ILE A 217 1.67 -15.56 4.33
CA ILE A 217 0.54 -15.98 3.50
C ILE A 217 0.77 -15.42 2.11
N LEU A 218 0.90 -16.31 1.13
CA LEU A 218 1.12 -15.93 -0.26
C LEU A 218 -0.18 -15.41 -0.86
N THR A 219 -0.19 -14.13 -1.21
CA THR A 219 -1.31 -13.46 -1.88
C THR A 219 -0.75 -12.72 -3.09
N PRO A 220 -0.72 -13.36 -4.28
CA PRO A 220 -0.17 -12.75 -5.48
C PRO A 220 -0.84 -11.42 -5.81
N VAL A 221 -0.03 -10.40 -6.06
CA VAL A 221 -0.51 -9.07 -6.45
C VAL A 221 -1.17 -9.16 -7.82
N GLN A 222 -2.49 -8.93 -7.87
CA GLN A 222 -3.29 -8.89 -9.09
C GLN A 222 -3.39 -7.47 -9.63
N ASN A 223 -3.51 -6.50 -8.74
CA ASN A 223 -3.61 -5.08 -9.05
C ASN A 223 -2.49 -4.32 -8.33
N PRO A 224 -1.59 -3.62 -9.05
CA PRO A 224 -0.51 -2.84 -8.43
C PRO A 224 -0.99 -1.76 -7.44
N TRP A 225 -2.24 -1.33 -7.55
CA TRP A 225 -2.84 -0.33 -6.67
C TRP A 225 -3.49 -0.93 -5.41
N GLU A 226 -3.74 -2.24 -5.41
CA GLU A 226 -4.41 -2.96 -4.30
C GLU A 226 -3.50 -4.04 -3.70
N ILE A 227 -2.27 -3.68 -3.33
CA ILE A 227 -1.29 -4.60 -2.77
C ILE A 227 -1.70 -5.03 -1.36
N GLY A 228 -1.51 -6.32 -1.07
CA GLY A 228 -1.75 -6.93 0.23
C GLY A 228 -3.17 -7.47 0.42
N ARG A 229 -3.25 -8.63 1.07
CA ARG A 229 -4.54 -9.18 1.53
C ARG A 229 -5.16 -8.26 2.58
N ILE A 230 -6.45 -8.39 2.81
CA ILE A 230 -7.17 -7.66 3.86
C ILE A 230 -7.85 -8.67 4.78
N ASP A 231 -7.73 -8.48 6.09
CA ASP A 231 -8.59 -9.08 7.08
C ASP A 231 -9.63 -8.01 7.49
N ALA A 232 -10.84 -8.10 6.94
CA ALA A 232 -11.88 -7.10 7.19
C ALA A 232 -12.29 -7.04 8.66
N ASP A 233 -12.25 -8.16 9.39
CA ASP A 233 -12.56 -8.19 10.82
C ASP A 233 -11.53 -7.45 11.67
N TYR A 234 -10.30 -7.36 11.19
CA TYR A 234 -9.24 -6.56 11.82
C TYR A 234 -9.27 -5.10 11.34
N ALA A 235 -9.38 -4.86 10.04
CA ALA A 235 -9.22 -3.53 9.45
C ALA A 235 -10.47 -2.63 9.62
N ALA A 236 -11.69 -3.15 9.51
CA ALA A 236 -12.90 -2.33 9.60
C ALA A 236 -13.08 -1.67 10.97
N PRO A 237 -12.86 -2.33 12.14
CA PRO A 237 -12.88 -1.67 13.43
C PRO A 237 -11.81 -0.56 13.57
N LEU A 238 -10.63 -0.74 12.98
CA LEU A 238 -9.60 0.30 12.99
C LEU A 238 -10.08 1.56 12.27
N LEU A 239 -10.67 1.42 11.08
CA LEU A 239 -11.22 2.53 10.31
C LEU A 239 -12.40 3.21 11.03
N LYS A 240 -13.29 2.43 11.64
CA LYS A 240 -14.53 2.94 12.27
C LYS A 240 -14.28 3.59 13.63
N GLU A 241 -13.41 3.02 14.46
CA GLU A 241 -13.37 3.32 15.88
C GLU A 241 -12.02 3.87 16.37
N THR A 242 -10.91 3.45 15.72
CA THR A 242 -9.56 3.71 16.22
C THR A 242 -8.89 4.87 15.50
N PHE A 243 -9.03 4.93 14.18
CA PHE A 243 -8.35 5.91 13.36
C PHE A 243 -8.94 7.32 13.52
N ARG A 244 -8.08 8.31 13.32
CA ARG A 244 -8.41 9.73 13.49
C ARG A 244 -8.18 10.44 12.16
N TYR A 245 -9.18 11.19 11.74
CA TYR A 245 -9.18 11.91 10.48
C TYR A 245 -9.05 13.43 10.65
N GLY A 246 -8.91 13.87 11.92
CA GLY A 246 -8.84 15.29 12.26
C GLY A 246 -10.14 16.02 11.91
N ASN A 247 -10.00 17.28 11.53
CA ASN A 247 -11.13 18.10 11.13
C ASN A 247 -11.23 18.21 9.59
N LEU A 248 -10.83 17.18 8.85
CA LEU A 248 -10.84 17.21 7.38
C LEU A 248 -12.25 17.31 6.79
N ALA A 249 -13.29 16.98 7.56
CA ALA A 249 -14.67 17.19 7.15
C ALA A 249 -15.18 18.63 7.35
N ASP A 250 -14.46 19.48 8.12
CA ASP A 250 -14.85 20.85 8.34
C ASP A 250 -14.44 21.75 7.16
N PRO A 251 -15.40 22.41 6.46
CA PRO A 251 -15.08 23.22 5.28
C PRO A 251 -14.19 24.44 5.57
N ARG A 252 -13.99 24.79 6.85
CA ARG A 252 -13.08 25.86 7.27
C ARG A 252 -11.61 25.41 7.31
N VAL A 253 -11.36 24.10 7.25
CA VAL A 253 -10.01 23.54 7.26
C VAL A 253 -9.45 23.58 5.84
N TYR A 254 -8.30 24.23 5.70
CA TYR A 254 -7.56 24.20 4.44
C TYR A 254 -6.64 22.97 4.40
N ALA A 255 -6.89 22.09 3.46
CA ALA A 255 -5.98 20.99 3.10
C ALA A 255 -5.19 21.41 1.86
N ASP A 256 -3.87 21.60 2.01
CA ASP A 256 -3.01 21.96 0.89
C ASP A 256 -2.85 20.79 -0.11
N TYR A 257 -2.25 21.10 -1.26
CA TYR A 257 -2.03 20.12 -2.32
C TYR A 257 -1.29 18.87 -1.82
N PHE A 258 -0.28 19.05 -0.98
CA PHE A 258 0.53 17.95 -0.49
C PHE A 258 -0.27 17.00 0.41
N ILE A 259 -1.12 17.53 1.30
CA ILE A 259 -2.02 16.73 2.13
C ILE A 259 -3.03 15.99 1.27
N GLN A 260 -3.57 16.66 0.23
CA GLN A 260 -4.60 16.07 -0.61
C GLN A 260 -4.09 14.91 -1.47
N TYR A 261 -2.88 15.01 -2.04
CA TYR A 261 -2.38 14.08 -3.06
C TYR A 261 -1.29 13.12 -2.58
N ASN A 262 -0.44 13.55 -1.64
CA ASN A 262 0.78 12.79 -1.33
C ASN A 262 0.78 12.12 0.04
N LEU A 263 -0.16 12.46 0.93
CA LEU A 263 -0.12 11.94 2.28
C LEU A 263 -1.42 11.27 2.69
N SER A 264 -1.88 11.56 3.85
CA SER A 264 -2.84 10.77 4.58
C SER A 264 -4.24 10.76 4.02
N ALA A 265 -4.67 11.83 3.34
CA ALA A 265 -6.08 11.98 3.00
C ALA A 265 -6.51 11.09 1.82
N SER A 266 -5.69 11.01 0.77
CA SER A 266 -5.96 10.13 -0.37
C SER A 266 -5.86 8.67 0.04
N HIS A 267 -4.80 8.29 0.76
CA HIS A 267 -4.63 6.92 1.27
C HIS A 267 -5.69 6.53 2.28
N ALA A 268 -6.12 7.47 3.13
CA ALA A 268 -7.18 7.22 4.09
C ALA A 268 -8.51 6.90 3.39
N ARG A 269 -8.85 7.63 2.31
CA ARG A 269 -10.07 7.35 1.54
C ARG A 269 -9.97 6.01 0.83
N ASP A 270 -8.83 5.71 0.18
CA ASP A 270 -8.57 4.42 -0.45
C ASP A 270 -8.74 3.24 0.54
N ALA A 271 -8.28 3.40 1.78
CA ALA A 271 -8.42 2.37 2.81
C ALA A 271 -9.88 1.97 3.06
N PHE A 272 -10.81 2.94 3.09
CA PHE A 272 -12.24 2.64 3.23
C PHE A 272 -12.76 1.80 2.07
N ALA A 273 -12.43 2.17 0.84
CA ALA A 273 -12.88 1.43 -0.34
C ALA A 273 -12.31 0.03 -0.39
N ARG A 274 -11.02 -0.14 -0.10
CA ARG A 274 -10.34 -1.45 -0.09
C ARG A 274 -10.94 -2.41 0.94
N VAL A 275 -11.20 -1.93 2.16
CA VAL A 275 -11.84 -2.75 3.21
C VAL A 275 -13.30 -3.02 2.87
N ALA A 276 -14.03 -2.07 2.28
CA ALA A 276 -15.40 -2.28 1.83
C ALA A 276 -15.47 -3.33 0.71
N LYS A 277 -14.55 -3.32 -0.26
CA LYS A 277 -14.45 -4.36 -1.30
C LYS A 277 -14.22 -5.75 -0.69
N GLU A 278 -13.42 -5.86 0.37
CA GLU A 278 -13.22 -7.14 1.07
C GLU A 278 -14.49 -7.59 1.82
N LEU A 279 -15.24 -6.66 2.44
CA LEU A 279 -16.54 -6.96 3.04
C LEU A 279 -17.53 -7.49 1.98
N LEU A 280 -17.54 -6.91 0.78
CA LEU A 280 -18.36 -7.40 -0.34
C LEU A 280 -17.99 -8.84 -0.74
N ARG A 281 -16.69 -9.18 -0.79
CA ARG A 281 -16.23 -10.56 -1.07
C ARG A 281 -16.71 -11.56 -0.01
N GLN A 282 -16.99 -11.08 1.20
CA GLN A 282 -17.50 -11.85 2.33
C GLN A 282 -19.04 -11.81 2.47
N ASP A 283 -19.77 -11.36 1.44
CA ASP A 283 -21.23 -11.21 1.45
C ASP A 283 -21.78 -10.22 2.51
N ARG A 284 -20.95 -9.28 2.97
CA ARG A 284 -21.26 -8.27 4.00
C ARG A 284 -21.54 -6.90 3.35
N ALA A 285 -22.44 -6.88 2.38
CA ALA A 285 -22.66 -5.72 1.52
C ALA A 285 -23.21 -4.49 2.27
N GLN A 286 -24.06 -4.68 3.27
CA GLN A 286 -24.59 -3.57 4.07
C GLN A 286 -23.48 -2.89 4.87
N GLU A 287 -22.60 -3.66 5.50
CA GLU A 287 -21.44 -3.13 6.24
C GLU A 287 -20.44 -2.41 5.31
N ALA A 288 -20.29 -2.91 4.09
CA ALA A 288 -19.46 -2.27 3.09
C ALA A 288 -19.97 -0.87 2.75
N VAL A 289 -21.28 -0.72 2.52
CA VAL A 289 -21.90 0.58 2.23
C VAL A 289 -21.77 1.54 3.42
N GLU A 290 -22.03 1.07 4.64
CA GLU A 290 -21.83 1.88 5.86
C GLU A 290 -20.38 2.39 5.98
N LEU A 291 -19.41 1.55 5.64
CA LEU A 291 -18.00 1.93 5.68
C LEU A 291 -17.65 2.95 4.59
N LEU A 292 -18.19 2.80 3.37
CA LEU A 292 -18.01 3.78 2.29
C LEU A 292 -18.62 5.14 2.66
N ASP A 293 -19.85 5.14 3.19
CA ASP A 293 -20.53 6.37 3.64
C ASP A 293 -19.71 7.10 4.69
N MET A 294 -19.18 6.35 5.67
CA MET A 294 -18.28 6.93 6.70
C MET A 294 -17.03 7.52 6.06
N GLY A 295 -16.43 6.86 5.08
CA GLY A 295 -15.25 7.36 4.38
C GLY A 295 -15.49 8.71 3.71
N LEU A 296 -16.62 8.86 3.03
CA LEU A 296 -17.02 10.13 2.39
C LEU A 296 -17.44 11.19 3.42
N GLU A 297 -18.05 10.81 4.54
CA GLU A 297 -18.35 11.74 5.66
C GLU A 297 -17.08 12.30 6.28
N LYS A 298 -16.10 11.46 6.59
CA LYS A 298 -14.84 11.87 7.26
C LYS A 298 -13.89 12.60 6.33
N LEU A 299 -13.93 12.26 5.04
CA LEU A 299 -13.03 12.75 4.00
C LEU A 299 -13.85 13.20 2.77
N PRO A 300 -14.68 14.25 2.92
CA PRO A 300 -15.61 14.63 1.87
C PRO A 300 -14.88 15.16 0.63
N PRO A 301 -15.44 14.95 -0.58
CA PRO A 301 -14.88 15.42 -1.84
C PRO A 301 -14.65 16.94 -1.89
N SER A 302 -15.47 17.70 -1.19
CA SER A 302 -15.33 19.16 -1.06
C SER A 302 -14.03 19.60 -0.39
N GLN A 303 -13.40 18.73 0.39
CA GLN A 303 -12.14 18.97 1.09
C GLN A 303 -10.99 18.16 0.52
N ILE A 304 -11.23 16.91 0.19
CA ILE A 304 -10.24 15.99 -0.36
C ILE A 304 -10.63 15.68 -1.79
N ARG A 305 -9.88 16.23 -2.74
CA ARG A 305 -10.19 16.13 -4.16
C ARG A 305 -10.23 14.69 -4.63
N PHE A 306 -11.01 14.48 -5.68
CA PHE A 306 -11.07 13.21 -6.37
C PHE A 306 -9.75 12.89 -7.09
N THR A 307 -9.34 11.65 -6.96
CA THR A 307 -8.32 10.99 -7.79
C THR A 307 -8.84 9.60 -8.13
N ASP A 308 -8.29 8.96 -9.16
CA ASP A 308 -8.71 7.59 -9.50
C ASP A 308 -8.52 6.64 -8.33
N SER A 309 -7.35 6.68 -7.70
CA SER A 309 -7.03 5.79 -6.58
C SER A 309 -7.93 5.95 -5.36
N ASN A 310 -8.52 7.12 -5.15
CA ASN A 310 -9.35 7.38 -3.96
C ASN A 310 -10.86 7.49 -4.25
N THR A 311 -11.28 7.40 -5.51
CA THR A 311 -12.69 7.61 -5.90
C THR A 311 -13.25 6.44 -6.70
N TYR A 312 -12.54 5.99 -7.73
CA TYR A 312 -12.97 4.88 -8.57
C TYR A 312 -13.29 3.60 -7.77
N PRO A 313 -12.47 3.17 -6.78
CA PRO A 313 -12.80 2.01 -5.95
C PRO A 313 -14.09 2.16 -5.12
N PHE A 314 -14.48 3.40 -4.75
CA PHE A 314 -15.78 3.65 -4.10
C PHE A 314 -16.93 3.39 -5.05
N LEU A 315 -16.81 3.86 -6.29
CA LEU A 315 -17.84 3.67 -7.32
C LEU A 315 -18.06 2.18 -7.60
N GLU A 316 -16.98 1.44 -7.81
CA GLU A 316 -17.04 -0.02 -7.97
C GLU A 316 -17.74 -0.70 -6.80
N ALA A 317 -17.37 -0.33 -5.57
CA ALA A 317 -17.92 -0.93 -4.38
C ALA A 317 -19.42 -0.60 -4.17
N TYR A 318 -19.85 0.64 -4.44
CA TYR A 318 -21.28 0.98 -4.37
C TYR A 318 -22.11 0.21 -5.41
N TYR A 319 -21.65 0.10 -6.65
CA TYR A 319 -22.37 -0.65 -7.67
C TYR A 319 -22.36 -2.16 -7.40
N ALA A 320 -21.28 -2.70 -6.88
CA ALA A 320 -21.23 -4.09 -6.43
C ALA A 320 -22.20 -4.35 -5.27
N ALA A 321 -22.27 -3.46 -4.28
CA ALA A 321 -23.23 -3.56 -3.17
C ALA A 321 -24.68 -3.50 -3.66
N SER A 322 -24.96 -2.62 -4.63
CA SER A 322 -26.29 -2.55 -5.28
C SER A 322 -26.66 -3.85 -5.98
N ALA A 323 -25.72 -4.47 -6.71
CA ALA A 323 -25.93 -5.76 -7.35
C ALA A 323 -26.19 -6.89 -6.33
N MET A 324 -25.71 -6.73 -5.09
CA MET A 324 -25.98 -7.62 -3.96
C MET A 324 -27.28 -7.29 -3.20
N GLY A 325 -28.05 -6.30 -3.67
CA GLY A 325 -29.37 -5.97 -3.17
C GLY A 325 -29.42 -4.91 -2.06
N VAL A 326 -28.33 -4.17 -1.83
CA VAL A 326 -28.38 -3.01 -0.91
C VAL A 326 -29.14 -1.87 -1.57
N GLU A 327 -30.23 -1.48 -0.93
CA GLU A 327 -31.14 -0.43 -1.44
C GLU A 327 -30.46 0.92 -1.72
N ASP A 328 -30.33 1.85 -1.78
CA ASP A 328 -29.70 3.16 -1.98
C ASP A 328 -28.22 3.15 -2.45
N ALA A 329 -27.56 1.99 -2.51
CA ALA A 329 -26.17 1.91 -2.92
C ALA A 329 -25.95 2.41 -4.37
N ALA A 330 -26.89 2.10 -5.26
CA ALA A 330 -26.84 2.59 -6.64
C ALA A 330 -26.96 4.12 -6.72
N ASP A 331 -27.88 4.71 -5.96
CA ASP A 331 -28.10 6.16 -5.95
C ASP A 331 -26.89 6.91 -5.39
N LYS A 332 -26.23 6.35 -4.37
CA LYS A 332 -24.97 6.87 -3.83
C LYS A 332 -23.84 6.80 -4.85
N GLY A 333 -23.73 5.67 -5.56
CA GLY A 333 -22.79 5.50 -6.66
C GLY A 333 -23.02 6.52 -7.77
N ASP A 334 -24.27 6.71 -8.18
CA ASP A 334 -24.66 7.66 -9.22
C ASP A 334 -24.35 9.11 -8.83
N ALA A 335 -24.61 9.49 -7.59
CA ALA A 335 -24.28 10.82 -7.08
C ALA A 335 -22.77 11.08 -7.11
N LEU A 336 -21.97 10.13 -6.61
CA LEU A 336 -20.51 10.21 -6.59
C LEU A 336 -19.94 10.23 -8.02
N LEU A 337 -20.46 9.39 -8.92
CA LEU A 337 -20.01 9.29 -10.29
C LEU A 337 -20.25 10.59 -11.06
N ARG A 338 -21.45 11.20 -10.94
CA ARG A 338 -21.73 12.50 -11.54
C ARG A 338 -20.82 13.61 -11.02
N GLU A 339 -20.56 13.64 -9.72
CA GLU A 339 -19.68 14.63 -9.12
C GLU A 339 -18.24 14.47 -9.61
N TYR A 340 -17.77 13.23 -9.74
CA TYR A 340 -16.43 12.94 -10.25
C TYR A 340 -16.30 13.28 -11.74
N ALA A 341 -17.24 12.83 -12.57
CA ALA A 341 -17.26 13.17 -13.99
C ALA A 341 -17.28 14.69 -14.23
N ARG A 342 -18.12 15.43 -13.48
CA ARG A 342 -18.15 16.89 -13.54
C ARG A 342 -16.80 17.51 -13.17
N THR A 343 -16.15 17.01 -12.12
CA THR A 343 -14.84 17.50 -11.69
C THR A 343 -13.78 17.28 -12.78
N LEU A 344 -13.78 16.11 -13.43
CA LEU A 344 -12.87 15.83 -14.55
C LEU A 344 -13.13 16.76 -15.74
N ILE A 345 -14.39 16.97 -16.11
CA ILE A 345 -14.81 17.89 -17.17
C ILE A 345 -14.31 19.33 -16.86
N GLU A 346 -14.52 19.81 -15.64
CA GLU A 346 -14.07 21.13 -15.20
C GLU A 346 -12.53 21.28 -15.32
N TYR A 347 -11.75 20.23 -15.00
CA TYR A 347 -10.29 20.21 -15.20
C TYR A 347 -9.93 20.26 -16.68
N ILE A 348 -10.56 19.45 -17.53
CA ILE A 348 -10.31 19.41 -18.96
C ILE A 348 -10.60 20.81 -19.57
N GLU A 349 -11.77 21.37 -19.28
CA GLU A 349 -12.14 22.69 -19.76
C GLU A 349 -11.21 23.81 -19.26
N TYR A 350 -10.71 23.70 -18.05
CA TYR A 350 -9.74 24.64 -17.52
C TYR A 350 -8.44 24.59 -18.31
N TYR A 351 -7.88 23.41 -18.54
CA TYR A 351 -6.61 23.23 -19.23
C TYR A 351 -6.72 23.49 -20.74
N LEU A 352 -7.86 23.27 -21.37
CA LEU A 352 -8.11 23.62 -22.77
C LEU A 352 -8.07 25.14 -23.07
N ARG A 353 -8.02 25.98 -22.03
CA ARG A 353 -7.87 27.45 -22.20
C ARG A 353 -6.44 27.89 -22.48
N PHE A 354 -5.47 27.01 -22.30
CA PHE A 354 -4.07 27.29 -22.55
C PHE A 354 -3.74 26.95 -24.01
N ASP A 355 -2.94 27.80 -24.64
CA ASP A 355 -2.51 27.65 -26.04
C ASP A 355 -0.99 27.78 -26.18
N GLY A 356 -0.46 27.52 -27.37
CA GLY A 356 0.98 27.59 -27.69
C GLY A 356 1.82 26.75 -26.74
N VAL A 357 2.94 27.25 -26.27
CA VAL A 357 3.86 26.53 -25.38
C VAL A 357 3.19 26.09 -24.07
N GLN A 358 2.27 26.90 -23.54
CA GLN A 358 1.53 26.51 -22.33
C GLN A 358 0.56 25.37 -22.61
N GLY A 359 -0.12 25.39 -23.77
CA GLY A 359 -0.96 24.29 -24.23
C GLY A 359 -0.18 22.98 -24.35
N ASP A 360 1.00 23.03 -24.97
CA ASP A 360 1.86 21.85 -25.10
C ASP A 360 2.29 21.27 -23.71
N MET A 361 2.54 22.14 -22.74
CA MET A 361 2.91 21.72 -21.37
C MET A 361 1.77 21.05 -20.61
N VAL A 362 0.51 21.42 -20.85
CA VAL A 362 -0.65 20.88 -20.15
C VAL A 362 -1.34 19.74 -20.90
N SER A 363 -0.99 19.50 -22.17
CA SER A 363 -1.57 18.42 -22.97
C SER A 363 -1.52 17.06 -22.28
N PRO A 364 -0.42 16.63 -21.65
CA PRO A 364 -0.42 15.35 -20.93
C PRO A 364 -1.40 15.29 -19.75
N ILE A 365 -1.70 16.44 -19.14
CA ILE A 365 -2.69 16.52 -18.06
C ILE A 365 -4.10 16.35 -18.64
N ILE A 366 -4.37 16.98 -19.80
CA ILE A 366 -5.65 16.84 -20.49
C ILE A 366 -5.87 15.37 -20.89
N ASP A 367 -4.86 14.73 -21.48
CA ASP A 367 -4.93 13.33 -21.88
C ASP A 367 -5.20 12.43 -20.68
N GLU A 368 -4.51 12.63 -19.57
CA GLU A 368 -4.75 11.91 -18.31
C GLU A 368 -6.22 12.08 -17.82
N LYS A 369 -6.75 13.30 -17.85
CA LYS A 369 -8.13 13.55 -17.39
C LYS A 369 -9.18 13.01 -18.36
N LEU A 370 -8.88 12.96 -19.65
CA LEU A 370 -9.74 12.30 -20.63
C LEU A 370 -9.75 10.78 -20.44
N ASP A 371 -8.59 10.17 -20.16
CA ASP A 371 -8.51 8.74 -19.85
C ASP A 371 -9.33 8.41 -18.58
N GLN A 372 -9.17 9.21 -17.52
CA GLN A 372 -9.95 9.08 -16.28
C GLN A 372 -11.47 9.24 -16.53
N LEU A 373 -11.88 10.19 -17.36
CA LEU A 373 -13.28 10.34 -17.75
C LEU A 373 -13.78 9.13 -18.56
N GLY A 374 -12.91 8.54 -19.38
CA GLY A 374 -13.15 7.30 -20.09
C GLY A 374 -13.43 6.12 -19.14
N ASP A 375 -12.63 5.96 -18.10
CA ASP A 375 -12.82 4.91 -17.08
C ASP A 375 -14.17 5.09 -16.35
N VAL A 376 -14.49 6.32 -15.95
CA VAL A 376 -15.79 6.66 -15.34
C VAL A 376 -16.94 6.37 -16.28
N TYR A 377 -16.79 6.69 -17.57
CA TYR A 377 -17.77 6.42 -18.59
C TYR A 377 -18.03 4.91 -18.78
N TYR A 378 -16.97 4.11 -18.88
CA TYR A 378 -17.09 2.65 -18.98
C TYR A 378 -17.75 2.04 -17.74
N LEU A 379 -17.46 2.56 -16.56
CA LEU A 379 -18.12 2.12 -15.33
C LEU A 379 -19.63 2.44 -15.36
N ALA A 380 -20.02 3.63 -15.86
CA ALA A 380 -21.42 3.99 -16.05
C ALA A 380 -22.14 3.04 -17.04
N VAL A 381 -21.47 2.68 -18.14
CA VAL A 381 -21.97 1.71 -19.12
C VAL A 381 -22.17 0.34 -18.47
N TYR A 382 -21.17 -0.13 -17.72
CA TYR A 382 -21.25 -1.40 -17.01
C TYR A 382 -22.39 -1.44 -15.99
N ALA A 383 -22.53 -0.38 -15.21
CA ALA A 383 -23.60 -0.25 -14.23
C ALA A 383 -24.98 0.07 -14.86
N GLY A 384 -25.07 0.25 -16.18
CA GLY A 384 -26.32 0.52 -16.91
C GLY A 384 -26.91 1.91 -16.65
N ARG A 385 -26.07 2.93 -16.34
CA ARG A 385 -26.46 4.28 -15.93
C ARG A 385 -26.71 5.19 -17.13
N LYS A 386 -27.81 4.95 -17.87
CA LYS A 386 -28.12 5.58 -19.15
C LYS A 386 -28.11 7.11 -19.13
N GLU A 387 -28.59 7.73 -18.06
CA GLU A 387 -28.63 9.19 -17.94
C GLU A 387 -27.21 9.76 -17.86
N ILE A 388 -26.33 9.16 -17.01
CA ILE A 388 -24.95 9.61 -16.84
C ILE A 388 -24.16 9.39 -18.13
N ILE A 389 -24.38 8.25 -18.82
CA ILE A 389 -23.78 7.99 -20.13
C ILE A 389 -24.19 9.10 -21.12
N GLY A 390 -25.46 9.47 -21.13
CA GLY A 390 -25.98 10.56 -21.98
C GLY A 390 -25.33 11.92 -21.68
N GLU A 391 -25.11 12.23 -20.39
CA GLU A 391 -24.42 13.45 -19.94
C GLU A 391 -22.96 13.49 -20.42
N ILE A 392 -22.23 12.39 -20.26
CA ILE A 392 -20.81 12.31 -20.69
C ILE A 392 -20.71 12.30 -22.23
N ASN A 393 -21.61 11.60 -22.93
CA ASN A 393 -21.69 11.63 -24.40
C ASN A 393 -21.93 13.04 -24.94
N ALA A 394 -22.80 13.83 -24.29
CA ALA A 394 -23.03 15.22 -24.67
C ALA A 394 -21.71 16.05 -24.54
N TYR A 395 -20.91 15.79 -23.52
CA TYR A 395 -19.63 16.45 -23.38
C TYR A 395 -18.63 16.02 -24.47
N TYR A 396 -18.48 14.72 -24.75
CA TYR A 396 -17.60 14.23 -25.80
C TYR A 396 -17.99 14.79 -27.19
N ARG A 397 -19.29 14.90 -27.49
CA ARG A 397 -19.76 15.58 -28.71
C ARG A 397 -19.32 17.03 -28.75
N SER A 398 -19.33 17.74 -27.64
CA SER A 398 -18.86 19.14 -27.60
C SER A 398 -17.37 19.28 -27.89
N LEU A 399 -16.58 18.23 -27.66
CA LEU A 399 -15.16 18.12 -28.02
C LEU A 399 -14.94 17.66 -29.47
N GLY A 400 -16.01 17.37 -30.24
CA GLY A 400 -15.92 16.92 -31.62
C GLY A 400 -15.74 15.41 -31.79
N VAL A 401 -16.01 14.62 -30.76
CA VAL A 401 -15.99 13.14 -30.86
C VAL A 401 -17.21 12.71 -31.69
N GLU A 402 -16.98 11.93 -32.76
CA GLU A 402 -18.00 11.43 -33.64
C GLU A 402 -18.86 10.32 -32.98
N GLU A 403 -20.14 10.22 -33.36
CA GLU A 403 -21.14 9.31 -32.79
C GLU A 403 -20.68 7.83 -32.84
N GLU A 404 -19.97 7.44 -33.88
CA GLU A 404 -19.45 6.07 -34.06
C GLU A 404 -18.38 5.67 -33.04
N ASN A 405 -17.74 6.65 -32.39
CA ASN A 405 -16.73 6.47 -31.34
C ASN A 405 -17.33 6.56 -29.93
N LEU A 406 -18.61 6.86 -29.81
CA LEU A 406 -19.32 6.85 -28.55
C LEU A 406 -19.94 5.47 -28.32
N VAL A 407 -19.81 4.97 -27.09
CA VAL A 407 -20.43 3.66 -26.76
C VAL A 407 -21.95 3.78 -26.85
N ASP A 408 -22.56 2.99 -27.72
CA ASP A 408 -24.00 2.84 -27.71
C ASP A 408 -24.42 2.09 -26.44
N VAL A 409 -25.50 2.57 -25.81
CA VAL A 409 -26.04 2.02 -24.54
C VAL A 409 -26.40 0.52 -24.61
N GLY A 410 -26.22 -0.09 -25.80
CA GLY A 410 -26.45 -1.50 -26.08
C GLY A 410 -25.20 -2.40 -26.10
N ASP A 411 -24.00 -1.85 -26.16
CA ASP A 411 -22.76 -2.63 -26.25
C ASP A 411 -22.29 -3.13 -24.89
N LYS A 412 -21.77 -4.38 -24.87
CA LYS A 412 -21.24 -4.99 -23.64
C LYS A 412 -19.86 -4.46 -23.33
N PRO A 413 -19.59 -4.03 -22.09
CA PRO A 413 -18.33 -3.42 -21.71
C PRO A 413 -17.15 -4.39 -21.66
N HIS A 414 -15.95 -3.85 -21.82
CA HIS A 414 -14.68 -4.52 -21.47
C HIS A 414 -14.55 -4.65 -19.94
N GLN A 415 -13.99 -5.75 -19.51
CA GLN A 415 -13.87 -6.32 -18.17
C GLN A 415 -13.70 -5.30 -17.03
N VAL A 416 -14.74 -5.13 -16.25
CA VAL A 416 -14.65 -4.68 -14.85
C VAL A 416 -14.34 -5.91 -13.98
N ASP A 417 -13.70 -5.69 -12.84
CA ASP A 417 -13.36 -6.75 -11.89
C ASP A 417 -14.60 -7.53 -11.42
N THR A 418 -14.95 -8.57 -12.19
CA THR A 418 -16.09 -9.45 -11.89
C THR A 418 -15.86 -10.30 -10.64
N THR A 419 -14.70 -10.24 -9.99
CA THR A 419 -14.42 -10.97 -8.75
C THR A 419 -15.20 -10.42 -7.55
N LEU A 420 -15.73 -9.19 -7.65
CA LEU A 420 -16.57 -8.58 -6.62
C LEU A 420 -18.04 -9.04 -6.70
N ILE A 421 -18.47 -9.63 -7.81
CA ILE A 421 -19.85 -10.12 -7.98
C ILE A 421 -19.87 -11.59 -7.54
N PRO A 422 -20.72 -11.98 -6.55
CA PRO A 422 -20.87 -13.37 -6.17
C PRO A 422 -21.26 -14.21 -7.39
N ARG A 423 -20.45 -15.21 -7.74
CA ARG A 423 -20.87 -16.23 -8.69
C ARG A 423 -22.05 -16.98 -8.06
N LYS A 424 -23.25 -16.83 -8.60
CA LYS A 424 -24.32 -17.76 -8.31
C LYS A 424 -23.81 -19.13 -8.70
N ASP A 425 -23.52 -19.98 -7.73
CA ASP A 425 -23.31 -21.38 -7.96
C ASP A 425 -24.51 -21.89 -8.77
N THR A 426 -24.29 -22.18 -10.03
CA THR A 426 -25.22 -23.00 -10.80
C THR A 426 -25.12 -24.40 -10.20
N ALA A 427 -25.93 -24.61 -9.17
CA ALA A 427 -26.26 -25.95 -8.70
C ALA A 427 -26.88 -26.72 -9.90
N GLN A 428 -26.16 -27.69 -10.42
CA GLN A 428 -26.68 -28.92 -11.01
C GLN A 428 -25.81 -30.09 -10.59
#